data_45f5c805fa0bb3911d8b00061e52da7e
#
_entry.id   45f5c805fa0bb3911d8b00061e52da7e
#
_cell.length_a   1.000
_cell.length_b   1.000
_cell.length_c   1.000
_cell.angle_alpha   90.00
_cell.angle_beta   90.00
_cell.angle_gamma   90.00
#
_symmetry.space_group_name_H-M   'P 1'
#
loop_
_entity.id
_entity.type
_entity.pdbx_description
1 polymer ?
#
loop_
_entity_poly.entity_id
_entity_poly.type
_entity_poly.pdbx_seq_one_letter_code
_entity_poly.pdbx_strand_id
1 'polypeptide(L)'
;LFPYTTLFRSPGGSVVGSEMLYDAFRKIAKNKPVVVVMDSVAASGGYLIALGADYIVAHNGTITGSIGVLMEMAEITELAERIGIKFNNFKSSDLKGNPSFTEKLTPEAEKAVMDNIFDVYDYFTELVAKRRNLDLDFVKKIADGRIYSAKLALKYKLIDEIGNEDSAVKWLEEQRGIEKDLKISEIKLNPRDKFIDMFFDDLDNAIRGLFSGKILGIKSIL
;
A
#
# COMPACT_ATOMS: atom_id res chain seq x y z
N LEU A 1 -24.16 -4.17 -18.13
CA LEU A 1 -22.79 -3.90 -17.71
C LEU A 1 -22.83 -2.86 -16.60
N PHE A 2 -22.75 -3.28 -15.34
CA PHE A 2 -22.82 -2.34 -14.21
C PHE A 2 -21.46 -1.69 -14.00
N PRO A 3 -21.39 -0.35 -13.87
CA PRO A 3 -20.17 0.34 -13.48
C PRO A 3 -19.80 -0.02 -12.03
N TYR A 4 -18.51 -0.01 -11.72
CA TYR A 4 -18.05 -0.23 -10.36
C TYR A 4 -17.65 1.10 -9.74
N THR A 5 -18.36 1.51 -8.70
CA THR A 5 -17.90 2.49 -7.73
C THR A 5 -17.48 1.74 -6.48
N THR A 6 -16.33 2.06 -5.94
CA THR A 6 -15.82 1.43 -4.73
C THR A 6 -15.56 2.50 -3.69
N LEU A 7 -16.26 2.43 -2.57
CA LEU A 7 -15.87 3.17 -1.36
C LEU A 7 -14.59 2.51 -0.85
N PHE A 8 -13.48 3.23 -0.94
CA PHE A 8 -12.16 2.66 -0.75
C PHE A 8 -11.45 3.26 0.47
N ARG A 9 -11.07 2.40 1.40
CA ARG A 9 -10.30 2.77 2.58
C ARG A 9 -9.12 1.83 2.78
N SER A 10 -7.91 2.36 2.74
CA SER A 10 -6.68 1.61 2.99
C SER A 10 -5.54 2.54 3.42
N PRO A 11 -4.84 2.27 4.53
CA PRO A 11 -3.65 3.02 4.92
C PRO A 11 -2.41 2.61 4.10
N GLY A 12 -2.52 1.57 3.28
CA GLY A 12 -1.43 0.93 2.56
C GLY A 12 -1.21 -0.51 2.99
N GLY A 13 -0.01 -1.01 2.79
CA GLY A 13 0.35 -2.39 3.10
C GLY A 13 1.53 -2.86 2.26
N SER A 14 1.62 -4.18 2.01
CA SER A 14 2.71 -4.72 1.20
C SER A 14 2.67 -4.20 -0.23
N VAL A 15 3.85 -3.98 -0.81
CA VAL A 15 4.00 -3.48 -2.19
C VAL A 15 3.31 -4.42 -3.17
N VAL A 16 3.62 -5.71 -3.12
CA VAL A 16 3.07 -6.72 -4.03
C VAL A 16 1.55 -6.83 -3.90
N GLY A 17 1.01 -6.81 -2.67
CA GLY A 17 -0.44 -6.83 -2.46
C GLY A 17 -1.15 -5.62 -3.09
N SER A 18 -0.53 -4.44 -2.98
CA SER A 18 -1.05 -3.22 -3.59
C SER A 18 -0.96 -3.26 -5.12
N GLU A 19 0.14 -3.78 -5.68
CA GLU A 19 0.33 -3.99 -7.11
C GLU A 19 -0.70 -4.96 -7.68
N MET A 20 -0.93 -6.10 -7.04
CA MET A 20 -1.93 -7.07 -7.48
C MET A 20 -3.34 -6.47 -7.55
N LEU A 21 -3.72 -5.64 -6.59
CA LEU A 21 -5.02 -4.95 -6.58
C LEU A 21 -5.08 -3.84 -7.64
N TYR A 22 -4.00 -3.09 -7.82
CA TYR A 22 -3.86 -2.14 -8.93
C TYR A 22 -4.08 -2.83 -10.28
N ASP A 23 -3.40 -3.94 -10.52
CA ASP A 23 -3.52 -4.71 -11.76
C ASP A 23 -4.93 -5.27 -11.96
N ALA A 24 -5.58 -5.73 -10.88
CA ALA A 24 -6.97 -6.17 -10.94
C ALA A 24 -7.90 -5.03 -11.38
N PHE A 25 -7.74 -3.82 -10.82
CA PHE A 25 -8.50 -2.64 -11.24
C PHE A 25 -8.20 -2.29 -12.71
N ARG A 26 -6.93 -2.31 -13.12
CA ARG A 26 -6.57 -2.07 -14.52
C ARG A 26 -7.13 -3.13 -15.49
N LYS A 27 -7.22 -4.38 -15.04
CA LYS A 27 -7.86 -5.45 -15.83
C LYS A 27 -9.36 -5.22 -16.01
N ILE A 28 -10.05 -4.80 -14.96
CA ILE A 28 -11.48 -4.42 -15.02
C ILE A 28 -11.64 -3.20 -15.93
N ALA A 29 -10.79 -2.19 -15.77
CA ALA A 29 -10.85 -0.92 -16.49
C ALA A 29 -10.66 -1.06 -18.02
N LYS A 30 -10.16 -2.19 -18.51
CA LYS A 30 -10.12 -2.51 -19.97
C LYS A 30 -11.53 -2.64 -20.58
N ASN A 31 -12.52 -3.07 -19.79
CA ASN A 31 -13.85 -3.39 -20.28
C ASN A 31 -14.96 -2.54 -19.65
N LYS A 32 -14.72 -1.97 -18.48
CA LYS A 32 -15.70 -1.21 -17.71
C LYS A 32 -15.01 -0.04 -16.99
N PRO A 33 -15.56 1.17 -17.00
CA PRO A 33 -14.98 2.27 -16.26
C PRO A 33 -14.93 1.94 -14.77
N VAL A 34 -13.82 2.28 -14.13
CA VAL A 34 -13.59 2.10 -12.68
C VAL A 34 -13.39 3.45 -12.04
N VAL A 35 -14.19 3.77 -11.05
CA VAL A 35 -14.05 4.97 -10.22
C VAL A 35 -13.76 4.54 -8.78
N VAL A 36 -12.77 5.15 -8.18
CA VAL A 36 -12.49 5.00 -6.75
C VAL A 36 -13.00 6.23 -6.02
N VAL A 37 -13.82 6.02 -5.01
CA VAL A 37 -14.18 7.05 -4.02
C VAL A 37 -13.41 6.75 -2.74
N MET A 38 -12.43 7.60 -2.44
CA MET A 38 -11.62 7.49 -1.23
C MET A 38 -12.45 7.92 -0.02
N ASP A 39 -12.61 7.04 0.95
CA ASP A 39 -13.19 7.33 2.26
C ASP A 39 -12.18 8.09 3.14
N SER A 40 -12.10 7.81 4.42
CA SER A 40 -11.27 8.52 5.41
C SER A 40 -9.77 8.49 5.07
N VAL A 41 -9.26 7.39 4.54
CA VAL A 41 -7.85 7.23 4.19
C VAL A 41 -7.66 6.34 2.96
N ALA A 42 -6.81 6.78 2.03
CA ALA A 42 -6.28 5.99 0.93
C ALA A 42 -4.82 6.44 0.67
N ALA A 43 -3.88 5.88 1.41
CA ALA A 43 -2.50 6.36 1.47
C ALA A 43 -1.49 5.23 1.19
N SER A 44 -0.26 5.58 0.78
CA SER A 44 0.80 4.62 0.49
C SER A 44 0.35 3.56 -0.51
N GLY A 45 0.44 2.27 -0.22
CA GLY A 45 -0.11 1.19 -1.04
C GLY A 45 -1.61 1.36 -1.34
N GLY A 46 -2.39 2.00 -0.45
CA GLY A 46 -3.77 2.36 -0.71
C GLY A 46 -3.91 3.38 -1.85
N TYR A 47 -3.03 4.36 -1.93
CA TYR A 47 -2.97 5.28 -3.05
C TYR A 47 -2.52 4.57 -4.35
N LEU A 48 -1.54 3.67 -4.24
CA LEU A 48 -1.10 2.84 -5.38
C LEU A 48 -2.27 2.05 -5.97
N ILE A 49 -3.10 1.42 -5.14
CA ILE A 49 -4.30 0.70 -5.59
C ILE A 49 -5.28 1.66 -6.30
N ALA A 50 -5.53 2.83 -5.70
CA ALA A 50 -6.44 3.82 -6.26
C ALA A 50 -6.01 4.34 -7.65
N LEU A 51 -4.70 4.38 -7.94
CA LEU A 51 -4.17 4.68 -9.28
C LEU A 51 -4.65 3.68 -10.36
N GLY A 52 -5.15 2.52 -9.97
CA GLY A 52 -5.78 1.57 -10.88
C GLY A 52 -7.11 2.05 -11.47
N ALA A 53 -7.77 3.02 -10.86
CA ALA A 53 -9.02 3.60 -11.35
C ALA A 53 -8.82 4.52 -12.56
N ASP A 54 -9.91 4.79 -13.26
CA ASP A 54 -9.96 5.78 -14.36
C ASP A 54 -10.27 7.18 -13.82
N TYR A 55 -10.89 7.27 -12.64
CA TYR A 55 -11.22 8.51 -11.96
C TYR A 55 -11.15 8.30 -10.46
N ILE A 56 -10.62 9.28 -9.75
CA ILE A 56 -10.38 9.22 -8.31
C ILE A 56 -11.09 10.40 -7.64
N VAL A 57 -12.08 10.10 -6.82
CA VAL A 57 -12.82 11.05 -6.00
C VAL A 57 -12.38 10.87 -4.54
N ALA A 58 -12.29 11.96 -3.79
CA ALA A 58 -12.01 11.91 -2.37
C ALA A 58 -12.96 12.84 -1.59
N HIS A 59 -13.36 12.44 -0.39
CA HIS A 59 -14.09 13.34 0.50
C HIS A 59 -13.18 14.47 1.00
N ASN A 60 -13.77 15.60 1.43
CA ASN A 60 -12.99 16.73 1.98
C ASN A 60 -12.05 16.34 3.13
N GLY A 61 -12.46 15.40 3.96
CA GLY A 61 -11.69 14.91 5.11
C GLY A 61 -10.72 13.77 4.79
N THR A 62 -10.68 13.30 3.54
CA THR A 62 -9.80 12.20 3.14
C THR A 62 -8.33 12.56 3.31
N ILE A 63 -7.56 11.59 3.81
CA ILE A 63 -6.10 11.61 3.85
C ILE A 63 -5.58 10.65 2.79
N THR A 64 -4.66 11.14 1.94
CA THR A 64 -4.05 10.35 0.86
C THR A 64 -2.55 10.67 0.69
N GLY A 65 -1.94 10.27 -0.41
CA GLY A 65 -0.50 10.45 -0.63
C GLY A 65 0.32 9.39 0.10
N SER A 66 1.23 9.80 0.99
CA SER A 66 2.20 8.88 1.61
C SER A 66 2.93 8.05 0.54
N ILE A 67 3.31 8.73 -0.56
CA ILE A 67 4.05 8.12 -1.67
C ILE A 67 5.48 7.95 -1.20
N GLY A 68 5.82 6.72 -0.86
CA GLY A 68 7.11 6.38 -0.28
C GLY A 68 7.18 4.92 0.09
N VAL A 69 8.36 4.46 0.45
CA VAL A 69 8.66 3.09 0.86
C VAL A 69 9.44 3.14 2.16
N LEU A 70 9.08 2.31 3.11
CA LEU A 70 9.82 2.17 4.35
C LEU A 70 10.03 0.68 4.68
N MET A 71 11.11 0.39 5.36
CA MET A 71 11.35 -0.86 6.06
C MET A 71 11.73 -0.51 7.49
N GLU A 72 10.97 -1.02 8.44
CA GLU A 72 11.23 -0.83 9.87
C GLU A 72 11.70 -2.13 10.49
N MET A 73 12.75 -2.05 11.31
CA MET A 73 13.23 -3.17 12.08
C MET A 73 13.84 -2.68 13.39
N ALA A 74 13.55 -3.40 14.47
CA ALA A 74 14.19 -3.17 15.75
C ALA A 74 15.50 -3.99 15.84
N GLU A 75 16.57 -3.43 16.40
CA GLU A 75 17.77 -4.14 16.81
C GLU A 75 17.77 -4.28 18.32
N ILE A 76 18.05 -5.49 18.82
CA ILE A 76 18.02 -5.79 20.25
C ILE A 76 19.35 -6.35 20.78
N THR A 77 20.42 -6.26 20.04
CA THR A 77 21.73 -6.87 20.39
C THR A 77 22.27 -6.38 21.73
N GLU A 78 22.25 -5.08 21.95
CA GLU A 78 22.77 -4.51 23.22
C GLU A 78 21.88 -4.87 24.42
N LEU A 79 20.56 -4.94 24.25
CA LEU A 79 19.67 -5.39 25.31
C LEU A 79 19.93 -6.86 25.66
N ALA A 80 20.06 -7.71 24.66
CA ALA A 80 20.36 -9.13 24.82
C ALA A 80 21.68 -9.36 25.56
N GLU A 81 22.73 -8.64 25.21
CA GLU A 81 24.03 -8.69 25.89
C GLU A 81 23.92 -8.34 27.39
N ARG A 82 23.15 -7.31 27.73
CA ARG A 82 22.93 -6.87 29.13
C ARG A 82 22.26 -7.93 30.00
N ILE A 83 21.43 -8.79 29.42
CA ILE A 83 20.73 -9.86 30.12
C ILE A 83 21.40 -11.23 29.90
N GLY A 84 22.59 -11.28 29.33
CA GLY A 84 23.38 -12.49 29.14
C GLY A 84 22.97 -13.39 27.99
N ILE A 85 22.12 -12.91 27.07
CA ILE A 85 21.73 -13.63 25.86
C ILE A 85 22.74 -13.36 24.75
N LYS A 86 23.23 -14.43 24.12
CA LYS A 86 24.12 -14.37 22.95
C LYS A 86 23.43 -15.00 21.75
N PHE A 87 23.43 -14.28 20.64
CA PHE A 87 22.98 -14.78 19.35
C PHE A 87 24.15 -15.38 18.59
N ASN A 88 23.98 -16.55 18.02
CA ASN A 88 24.95 -17.21 17.14
C ASN A 88 24.26 -17.44 15.79
N ASN A 89 24.62 -16.67 14.80
CA ASN A 89 24.03 -16.74 13.47
C ASN A 89 25.00 -17.41 12.50
N PHE A 90 24.59 -18.53 11.91
CA PHE A 90 25.38 -19.25 10.91
C PHE A 90 24.78 -18.97 9.53
N LYS A 91 25.52 -18.30 8.68
CA LYS A 91 25.02 -17.78 7.40
C LYS A 91 25.93 -18.18 6.24
N SER A 92 25.35 -18.34 5.05
CA SER A 92 26.11 -18.63 3.83
C SER A 92 26.89 -17.41 3.31
N SER A 93 26.49 -16.20 3.73
CA SER A 93 27.15 -14.92 3.39
C SER A 93 26.77 -13.86 4.42
N ASP A 94 27.55 -12.79 4.54
CA ASP A 94 27.35 -11.74 5.54
C ASP A 94 26.00 -11.01 5.40
N LEU A 95 25.52 -10.85 4.18
CA LEU A 95 24.24 -10.20 3.91
C LEU A 95 23.02 -11.14 4.07
N LYS A 96 23.23 -12.46 4.19
CA LYS A 96 22.11 -13.39 4.33
C LYS A 96 21.39 -13.19 5.66
N GLY A 97 20.09 -12.84 5.57
CA GLY A 97 19.26 -12.59 6.75
C GLY A 97 19.44 -11.20 7.36
N ASN A 98 20.21 -10.30 6.71
CA ASN A 98 20.29 -8.90 7.09
C ASN A 98 19.25 -8.06 6.29
N PRO A 99 18.70 -7.01 6.93
CA PRO A 99 18.87 -6.62 8.34
C PRO A 99 18.21 -7.63 9.31
N SER A 100 18.78 -7.77 10.52
CA SER A 100 18.33 -8.72 11.54
C SER A 100 18.21 -8.02 12.90
N PHE A 101 17.21 -8.40 13.72
CA PHE A 101 17.09 -7.87 15.07
C PHE A 101 18.16 -8.44 16.03
N THR A 102 18.86 -9.50 15.62
CA THR A 102 19.92 -10.19 16.40
C THR A 102 21.33 -9.86 15.97
N GLU A 103 21.51 -8.95 15.03
CA GLU A 103 22.82 -8.49 14.55
C GLU A 103 22.83 -6.98 14.39
N LYS A 104 23.99 -6.35 14.64
CA LYS A 104 24.18 -4.92 14.37
C LYS A 104 24.10 -4.68 12.87
N LEU A 105 23.41 -3.59 12.49
CA LEU A 105 23.35 -3.18 11.11
C LEU A 105 24.73 -2.76 10.61
N THR A 106 25.21 -3.37 9.54
CA THR A 106 26.46 -2.98 8.88
C THR A 106 26.18 -1.98 7.75
N PRO A 107 27.18 -1.15 7.37
CA PRO A 107 27.02 -0.23 6.24
C PRO A 107 26.64 -0.94 4.93
N GLU A 108 27.15 -2.15 4.70
CA GLU A 108 26.86 -2.95 3.53
C GLU A 108 25.39 -3.45 3.54
N ALA A 109 24.91 -3.87 4.72
CA ALA A 109 23.51 -4.29 4.88
C ALA A 109 22.55 -3.10 4.74
N GLU A 110 22.89 -1.95 5.33
CA GLU A 110 22.15 -0.69 5.17
C GLU A 110 22.05 -0.30 3.70
N LYS A 111 23.20 -0.32 2.99
CA LYS A 111 23.22 -0.02 1.55
C LYS A 111 22.30 -0.96 0.76
N ALA A 112 22.39 -2.26 1.00
CA ALA A 112 21.56 -3.25 0.30
C ALA A 112 20.06 -3.04 0.56
N VAL A 113 19.66 -2.64 1.77
CA VAL A 113 18.29 -2.27 2.10
C VAL A 113 17.88 -1.01 1.36
N MET A 114 18.72 0.03 1.39
CA MET A 114 18.41 1.31 0.73
C MET A 114 18.29 1.16 -0.78
N ASP A 115 19.14 0.37 -1.41
CA ASP A 115 19.07 0.07 -2.84
C ASP A 115 17.66 -0.53 -3.17
N ASN A 116 17.18 -1.51 -2.41
CA ASN A 116 15.83 -2.09 -2.60
C ASN A 116 14.71 -1.07 -2.33
N ILE A 117 14.85 -0.24 -1.30
CA ILE A 117 13.85 0.81 -0.99
C ILE A 117 13.74 1.78 -2.16
N PHE A 118 14.87 2.20 -2.73
CA PHE A 118 14.86 3.13 -3.87
C PHE A 118 14.33 2.51 -5.15
N ASP A 119 14.61 1.24 -5.44
CA ASP A 119 14.02 0.54 -6.58
C ASP A 119 12.50 0.52 -6.52
N VAL A 120 11.94 0.19 -5.35
CA VAL A 120 10.47 0.18 -5.15
C VAL A 120 9.91 1.60 -5.15
N TYR A 121 10.62 2.58 -4.60
CA TYR A 121 10.23 3.98 -4.62
C TYR A 121 10.18 4.54 -6.05
N ASP A 122 11.18 4.24 -6.87
CA ASP A 122 11.21 4.64 -8.27
C ASP A 122 10.03 4.03 -9.04
N TYR A 123 9.77 2.73 -8.87
CA TYR A 123 8.57 2.08 -9.42
C TYR A 123 7.28 2.82 -9.03
N PHE A 124 7.11 3.16 -7.75
CA PHE A 124 5.90 3.83 -7.28
C PHE A 124 5.77 5.25 -7.87
N THR A 125 6.85 6.03 -7.87
CA THR A 125 6.84 7.40 -8.41
C THR A 125 6.62 7.43 -9.93
N GLU A 126 7.19 6.50 -10.68
CA GLU A 126 6.95 6.33 -12.11
C GLU A 126 5.50 5.96 -12.40
N LEU A 127 4.92 5.06 -11.57
CA LEU A 127 3.52 4.70 -11.69
C LEU A 127 2.60 5.90 -11.46
N VAL A 128 2.88 6.71 -10.43
CA VAL A 128 2.15 7.97 -10.18
C VAL A 128 2.28 8.91 -11.38
N ALA A 129 3.49 9.16 -11.85
CA ALA A 129 3.74 10.03 -13.00
C ALA A 129 2.94 9.59 -14.22
N LYS A 130 3.00 8.30 -14.55
CA LYS A 130 2.28 7.69 -15.66
C LYS A 130 0.75 7.79 -15.51
N ARG A 131 0.24 7.43 -14.35
CA ARG A 131 -1.21 7.36 -14.12
C ARG A 131 -1.86 8.72 -13.97
N ARG A 132 -1.14 9.68 -13.42
CA ARG A 132 -1.63 11.05 -13.22
C ARG A 132 -1.23 12.02 -14.33
N ASN A 133 -0.48 11.52 -15.34
CA ASN A 133 0.07 12.33 -16.42
C ASN A 133 0.84 13.56 -15.89
N LEU A 134 1.77 13.28 -14.95
CA LEU A 134 2.60 14.28 -14.29
C LEU A 134 4.07 14.06 -14.69
N ASP A 135 4.83 15.15 -14.66
CA ASP A 135 6.28 15.09 -14.78
C ASP A 135 6.90 14.32 -13.61
N LEU A 136 7.86 13.42 -13.88
CA LEU A 136 8.48 12.58 -12.87
C LEU A 136 9.24 13.36 -11.80
N ASP A 137 9.95 14.44 -12.22
CA ASP A 137 10.68 15.28 -11.28
C ASP A 137 9.72 16.05 -10.36
N PHE A 138 8.56 16.44 -10.89
CA PHE A 138 7.49 17.01 -10.06
C PHE A 138 6.94 15.97 -9.08
N VAL A 139 6.69 14.75 -9.54
CA VAL A 139 6.22 13.67 -8.67
C VAL A 139 7.24 13.40 -7.55
N LYS A 140 8.52 13.29 -7.87
CA LYS A 140 9.58 13.07 -6.87
C LYS A 140 9.66 14.21 -5.83
N LYS A 141 9.31 15.45 -6.18
CA LYS A 141 9.24 16.57 -5.22
C LYS A 141 8.09 16.46 -4.22
N ILE A 142 7.00 15.82 -4.62
CA ILE A 142 5.83 15.64 -3.75
C ILE A 142 5.72 14.23 -3.14
N ALA A 143 6.59 13.32 -3.54
CA ALA A 143 6.64 11.93 -3.08
C ALA A 143 7.69 11.72 -1.97
N ASP A 144 7.68 12.59 -0.97
CA ASP A 144 8.61 12.53 0.18
C ASP A 144 8.04 11.73 1.37
N GLY A 145 7.02 10.93 1.14
CA GLY A 145 6.37 10.11 2.16
C GLY A 145 5.30 10.83 2.96
N ARG A 146 5.12 12.14 2.80
CA ARG A 146 4.08 12.88 3.53
C ARG A 146 2.67 12.53 3.08
N ILE A 147 1.72 12.67 4.00
CA ILE A 147 0.29 12.59 3.71
C ILE A 147 -0.24 13.94 3.21
N TYR A 148 -1.30 13.89 2.43
CA TYR A 148 -2.00 15.04 1.88
C TYR A 148 -3.48 15.03 2.25
N SER A 149 -4.04 16.18 2.56
CA SER A 149 -5.49 16.39 2.56
C SER A 149 -6.01 16.32 1.13
N ALA A 150 -7.30 16.03 0.97
CA ALA A 150 -7.96 16.03 -0.35
C ALA A 150 -7.71 17.31 -1.15
N LYS A 151 -7.72 18.48 -0.48
CA LYS A 151 -7.45 19.78 -1.11
C LYS A 151 -6.05 19.87 -1.70
N LEU A 152 -5.02 19.39 -0.99
CA LEU A 152 -3.65 19.37 -1.50
C LEU A 152 -3.47 18.31 -2.57
N ALA A 153 -4.09 17.14 -2.40
CA ALA A 153 -4.07 16.08 -3.40
C ALA A 153 -4.70 16.53 -4.73
N LEU A 154 -5.82 17.26 -4.68
CA LEU A 154 -6.42 17.87 -5.87
C LEU A 154 -5.49 18.91 -6.51
N LYS A 155 -4.90 19.80 -5.71
CA LYS A 155 -3.93 20.80 -6.19
C LYS A 155 -2.74 20.18 -6.92
N TYR A 156 -2.25 19.04 -6.42
CA TYR A 156 -1.13 18.30 -7.02
C TYR A 156 -1.58 17.28 -8.07
N LYS A 157 -2.87 17.27 -8.42
CA LYS A 157 -3.47 16.35 -9.40
C LYS A 157 -3.32 14.86 -9.02
N LEU A 158 -3.17 14.56 -7.75
CA LEU A 158 -3.14 13.20 -7.24
C LEU A 158 -4.54 12.56 -7.21
N ILE A 159 -5.60 13.37 -7.17
CA ILE A 159 -7.00 12.98 -7.34
C ILE A 159 -7.66 13.87 -8.40
N ASP A 160 -8.84 13.49 -8.83
CA ASP A 160 -9.57 14.19 -9.90
C ASP A 160 -10.64 15.13 -9.34
N GLU A 161 -11.27 14.79 -8.21
CA GLU A 161 -12.37 15.57 -7.64
C GLU A 161 -12.43 15.42 -6.12
N ILE A 162 -12.91 16.48 -5.46
CA ILE A 162 -13.37 16.41 -4.06
C ILE A 162 -14.88 16.27 -4.08
N GLY A 163 -15.40 15.11 -3.68
CA GLY A 163 -16.82 14.77 -3.76
C GLY A 163 -17.15 13.50 -2.99
N ASN A 164 -18.16 12.79 -3.46
CA ASN A 164 -18.70 11.58 -2.86
C ASN A 164 -19.10 10.57 -3.96
N GLU A 165 -19.89 9.55 -3.60
CA GLU A 165 -20.39 8.55 -4.55
C GLU A 165 -21.26 9.19 -5.65
N ASP A 166 -22.05 10.22 -5.35
CA ASP A 166 -22.87 10.91 -6.34
C ASP A 166 -21.97 11.56 -7.41
N SER A 167 -20.83 12.14 -7.02
CA SER A 167 -19.81 12.66 -7.94
C SER A 167 -19.29 11.56 -8.87
N ALA A 168 -19.01 10.39 -8.33
CA ALA A 168 -18.52 9.24 -9.08
C ALA A 168 -19.58 8.75 -10.09
N VAL A 169 -20.83 8.61 -9.67
CA VAL A 169 -21.95 8.22 -10.55
C VAL A 169 -22.15 9.25 -11.65
N LYS A 170 -22.17 10.53 -11.32
CA LYS A 170 -22.28 11.62 -12.28
C LYS A 170 -21.17 11.57 -13.33
N TRP A 171 -19.92 11.35 -12.92
CA TRP A 171 -18.81 11.22 -13.86
C TRP A 171 -19.00 10.01 -14.80
N LEU A 172 -19.46 8.87 -14.28
CA LEU A 172 -19.75 7.68 -15.09
C LEU A 172 -20.85 7.96 -16.13
N GLU A 173 -21.91 8.63 -15.75
CA GLU A 173 -23.02 9.00 -16.66
C GLU A 173 -22.56 9.99 -17.73
N GLU A 174 -21.89 11.09 -17.32
CA GLU A 174 -21.53 12.19 -18.22
C GLU A 174 -20.31 11.89 -19.11
N GLN A 175 -19.31 11.20 -18.57
CA GLN A 175 -18.02 11.03 -19.26
C GLN A 175 -17.83 9.62 -19.83
N ARG A 176 -18.63 8.65 -19.42
CA ARG A 176 -18.53 7.25 -19.86
C ARG A 176 -19.80 6.72 -20.51
N GLY A 177 -20.83 7.54 -20.65
CA GLY A 177 -22.07 7.17 -21.31
C GLY A 177 -22.84 6.07 -20.60
N ILE A 178 -22.65 5.93 -19.30
CA ILE A 178 -23.43 5.02 -18.48
C ILE A 178 -24.87 5.57 -18.40
N GLU A 179 -25.85 4.69 -18.56
CA GLU A 179 -27.28 5.04 -18.49
C GLU A 179 -27.60 5.67 -17.12
N LYS A 180 -28.38 6.74 -17.15
CA LYS A 180 -28.80 7.44 -15.92
C LYS A 180 -29.72 6.57 -15.07
N ASP A 181 -29.70 6.81 -13.79
CA ASP A 181 -30.57 6.16 -12.80
C ASP A 181 -30.41 4.61 -12.73
N LEU A 182 -29.27 4.09 -13.16
CA LEU A 182 -28.98 2.66 -12.99
C LEU A 182 -28.97 2.30 -11.50
N LYS A 183 -29.60 1.17 -11.19
CA LYS A 183 -29.58 0.63 -9.83
C LYS A 183 -28.17 0.28 -9.41
N ILE A 184 -27.69 0.95 -8.35
CA ILE A 184 -26.42 0.61 -7.71
C ILE A 184 -26.62 -0.66 -6.89
N SER A 185 -25.78 -1.67 -7.13
CA SER A 185 -25.76 -2.91 -6.36
C SER A 185 -24.50 -2.98 -5.52
N GLU A 186 -24.67 -3.09 -4.22
CA GLU A 186 -23.55 -3.31 -3.31
C GLU A 186 -23.09 -4.76 -3.40
N ILE A 187 -21.80 -4.98 -3.69
CA ILE A 187 -21.17 -6.28 -3.59
C ILE A 187 -20.57 -6.39 -2.19
N LYS A 188 -21.23 -7.14 -1.31
CA LYS A 188 -20.67 -7.44 0.01
C LYS A 188 -19.60 -8.52 -0.12
N LEU A 189 -18.37 -8.16 0.15
CA LEU A 189 -17.32 -9.16 0.32
C LEU A 189 -17.63 -9.93 1.60
N ASN A 190 -17.76 -11.26 1.48
CA ASN A 190 -17.95 -12.10 2.66
C ASN A 190 -16.66 -12.05 3.50
N PRO A 191 -16.71 -11.66 4.79
CA PRO A 191 -15.51 -11.60 5.64
C PRO A 191 -14.78 -12.95 5.80
N ARG A 192 -15.40 -14.04 5.35
CA ARG A 192 -14.81 -15.40 5.34
C ARG A 192 -14.03 -15.74 4.07
N ASP A 193 -14.00 -14.86 3.08
CA ASP A 193 -13.15 -15.09 1.92
C ASP A 193 -11.70 -14.90 2.35
N LYS A 194 -10.96 -16.01 2.33
CA LYS A 194 -9.60 -16.24 2.86
C LYS A 194 -8.55 -15.14 2.54
N PHE A 195 -8.86 -14.17 1.71
CA PHE A 195 -7.96 -13.09 1.34
C PHE A 195 -7.81 -12.02 2.44
N ILE A 196 -8.88 -11.79 3.21
CA ILE A 196 -8.85 -10.86 4.35
C ILE A 196 -8.25 -11.57 5.57
N ASP A 197 -8.57 -12.85 5.76
CA ASP A 197 -8.02 -13.67 6.85
C ASP A 197 -6.49 -13.79 6.74
N MET A 198 -5.93 -13.96 5.53
CA MET A 198 -4.49 -14.05 5.32
C MET A 198 -3.74 -12.74 5.65
N PHE A 199 -4.38 -11.57 5.44
CA PHE A 199 -3.75 -10.27 5.72
C PHE A 199 -3.79 -9.91 7.20
N PHE A 200 -4.85 -10.32 7.91
CA PHE A 200 -4.98 -10.08 9.35
C PHE A 200 -4.31 -11.19 10.17
N ASP A 201 -4.28 -12.42 9.68
CA ASP A 201 -3.57 -13.52 10.34
C ASP A 201 -2.06 -13.30 10.38
N ASP A 202 -1.45 -12.75 9.32
CA ASP A 202 -0.02 -12.41 9.33
C ASP A 202 0.29 -11.27 10.32
N LEU A 203 -0.57 -10.26 10.43
CA LEU A 203 -0.41 -9.16 11.38
C LEU A 203 -0.68 -9.64 12.82
N ASP A 204 -1.72 -10.43 13.04
CA ASP A 204 -2.06 -10.99 14.36
C ASP A 204 -1.00 -12.01 14.82
N ASN A 205 -0.46 -12.81 13.90
CA ASN A 205 0.65 -13.72 14.17
C ASN A 205 1.95 -12.98 14.49
N ALA A 206 2.25 -11.88 13.81
CA ALA A 206 3.40 -11.04 14.12
C ALA A 206 3.25 -10.37 15.51
N ILE A 207 2.06 -9.85 15.83
CA ILE A 207 1.76 -9.26 17.13
C ILE A 207 1.75 -10.33 18.24
N ARG A 208 1.13 -11.47 18.04
CA ARG A 208 1.13 -12.60 19.00
C ARG A 208 2.52 -13.20 19.17
N GLY A 209 3.34 -13.24 18.13
CA GLY A 209 4.75 -13.63 18.19
C GLY A 209 5.57 -12.73 19.11
N LEU A 210 5.33 -11.43 19.09
CA LEU A 210 5.97 -10.43 19.96
C LEU A 210 5.54 -10.56 21.44
N PHE A 211 4.27 -10.92 21.71
CA PHE A 211 3.73 -10.96 23.08
C PHE A 211 3.61 -12.35 23.69
N SER A 212 3.68 -13.44 22.91
CA SER A 212 3.46 -14.80 23.42
C SER A 212 4.71 -15.56 23.83
N GLY A 213 5.89 -14.95 23.77
CA GLY A 213 7.14 -15.61 24.20
C GLY A 213 7.51 -16.89 23.41
N LYS A 214 6.82 -17.20 22.33
CA LYS A 214 7.16 -18.30 21.43
C LYS A 214 8.13 -17.85 20.33
N ILE A 215 9.24 -17.29 20.74
CA ILE A 215 10.45 -17.31 19.93
C ILE A 215 11.05 -18.70 20.16
N LEU A 216 10.71 -19.63 19.29
CA LEU A 216 11.47 -20.83 18.93
C LEU A 216 10.53 -21.89 18.36
N GLY A 217 10.21 -21.74 17.10
CA GLY A 217 9.70 -22.83 16.28
C GLY A 217 10.79 -23.32 15.36
N ILE A 218 11.76 -24.07 15.89
CA ILE A 218 12.53 -25.00 15.06
C ILE A 218 11.55 -26.11 14.71
N LYS A 219 10.92 -26.06 13.55
CA LYS A 219 10.42 -27.24 12.88
C LYS A 219 11.51 -27.76 11.98
N SER A 220 12.14 -28.86 12.45
CA SER A 220 13.00 -29.73 11.68
C SER A 220 12.39 -30.05 10.32
N ILE A 221 13.14 -29.82 9.28
CA ILE A 221 13.00 -30.52 8.00
C ILE A 221 13.71 -31.86 8.17
N LEU A 222 12.97 -32.92 8.15
CA LEU A 222 13.35 -34.23 7.68
C LEU A 222 12.40 -34.59 6.55
#